data_4ab31b3b186eda42d9fd4124d6b64552
#
_entry.id   4ab31b3b186eda42d9fd4124d6b64552
#
_cell.length_a   1.000
_cell.length_b   1.000
_cell.length_c   1.000
_cell.angle_alpha   90.00
_cell.angle_beta   90.00
_cell.angle_gamma   90.00
#
_symmetry.space_group_name_H-M   'P 1'
#
loop_
_entity.id
_entity.type
_entity.pdbx_description
1 polymer ?
#
loop_
_entity_poly.entity_id
_entity_poly.type
_entity_poly.pdbx_seq_one_letter_code
_entity_poly.pdbx_strand_id
1 'polypeptide(L)'
;MVYIAVAGGSGMVGQEIIDALVAKGKHQIVLLSRKDAPKETLPDGVKWTKTTYDVAHLVEVLRGVDTVLSFVAGPADPTNKAREDTQKNLIDAAIQAGVRRFAPSEWASAGFDHMFWYNYKSDIRNYLIEVNKDKKVLEYTLFQPGIFTNYLTYPFKSAKRIQQLGLPFNYHERHAVIVDGHEDAKITLTTVQDLARIVAVAVEHEEEWPRVSGMNGGNLTIRQVIELGEKVRGGPFTVEKLKAEDVKAGVLKTSRVSKATHPSIPEEEREAAAPVLMAGILMGFSSGVFEVSDEWNRLLPDYKFTQPEDFLTKAWAEIDAGATEVSIEV
;
A
#
# COMPACT_ATOMS: atom_id res chain seq x y z
N MET A 1 -3.32 13.53 -22.04
CA MET A 1 -3.07 14.40 -20.85
C MET A 1 -4.23 14.22 -19.91
N VAL A 2 -3.96 13.90 -18.65
CA VAL A 2 -4.98 13.69 -17.60
C VAL A 2 -4.74 14.71 -16.49
N TYR A 3 -5.81 15.30 -15.93
CA TYR A 3 -5.71 16.13 -14.74
C TYR A 3 -6.05 15.30 -13.51
N ILE A 4 -5.08 15.13 -12.61
CA ILE A 4 -5.11 14.17 -11.51
C ILE A 4 -5.06 14.92 -10.18
N ALA A 5 -6.00 14.65 -9.28
CA ALA A 5 -5.91 15.08 -7.89
C ALA A 5 -5.36 13.95 -7.02
N VAL A 6 -4.34 14.24 -6.22
CA VAL A 6 -3.72 13.29 -5.31
C VAL A 6 -3.94 13.75 -3.87
N ALA A 7 -4.87 13.11 -3.19
CA ALA A 7 -5.19 13.42 -1.80
C ALA A 7 -4.28 12.63 -0.85
N GLY A 8 -3.61 13.32 0.08
CA GLY A 8 -2.63 12.69 0.98
C GLY A 8 -1.31 12.33 0.29
N GLY A 9 -1.01 12.92 -0.86
CA GLY A 9 0.19 12.66 -1.67
C GLY A 9 1.53 12.99 -0.99
N SER A 10 1.52 13.64 0.18
CA SER A 10 2.73 13.81 1.00
C SER A 10 3.14 12.53 1.76
N GLY A 11 2.33 11.48 1.70
CA GLY A 11 2.63 10.16 2.26
C GLY A 11 3.58 9.36 1.36
N MET A 12 4.23 8.36 1.92
CA MET A 12 5.30 7.59 1.28
C MET A 12 4.86 6.94 -0.05
N VAL A 13 3.77 6.16 -0.04
CA VAL A 13 3.26 5.49 -1.26
C VAL A 13 2.76 6.52 -2.27
N GLY A 14 2.08 7.58 -1.79
CA GLY A 14 1.64 8.68 -2.66
C GLY A 14 2.79 9.35 -3.39
N GLN A 15 3.92 9.57 -2.71
CA GLN A 15 5.11 10.17 -3.33
C GLN A 15 5.76 9.26 -4.38
N GLU A 16 5.83 7.94 -4.17
CA GLU A 16 6.33 7.00 -5.19
C GLU A 16 5.47 7.09 -6.47
N ILE A 17 4.15 7.13 -6.31
CA ILE A 17 3.22 7.22 -7.45
C ILE A 17 3.32 8.59 -8.12
N ILE A 18 3.43 9.68 -7.35
CA ILE A 18 3.62 11.04 -7.91
C ILE A 18 4.91 11.11 -8.73
N ASP A 19 6.02 10.55 -8.22
CA ASP A 19 7.28 10.50 -8.94
C ASP A 19 7.11 9.80 -10.31
N ALA A 20 6.37 8.68 -10.36
CA ALA A 20 6.08 7.97 -11.61
C ALA A 20 5.16 8.76 -12.57
N LEU A 21 4.14 9.45 -12.03
CA LEU A 21 3.26 10.31 -12.82
C LEU A 21 4.00 11.51 -13.41
N VAL A 22 4.86 12.15 -12.61
CA VAL A 22 5.70 13.28 -13.04
C VAL A 22 6.68 12.84 -14.12
N ALA A 23 7.29 11.65 -13.98
CA ALA A 23 8.20 11.09 -15.00
C ALA A 23 7.54 10.90 -16.38
N LYS A 24 6.21 10.77 -16.45
CA LYS A 24 5.47 10.76 -17.74
C LYS A 24 5.51 12.11 -18.47
N GLY A 25 5.74 13.22 -17.77
CA GLY A 25 5.93 14.56 -18.36
C GLY A 25 4.71 15.15 -19.07
N LYS A 26 3.51 14.60 -18.88
CA LYS A 26 2.31 14.97 -19.66
C LYS A 26 1.02 15.15 -18.85
N HIS A 27 1.08 14.98 -17.53
CA HIS A 27 -0.09 15.14 -16.66
C HIS A 27 -0.05 16.46 -15.91
N GLN A 28 -1.23 16.93 -15.50
CA GLN A 28 -1.38 17.98 -14.49
C GLN A 28 -1.77 17.32 -13.18
N ILE A 29 -1.11 17.67 -12.10
CA ILE A 29 -1.31 17.04 -10.79
C ILE A 29 -1.60 18.12 -9.76
N VAL A 30 -2.70 18.00 -9.03
CA VAL A 30 -2.98 18.80 -7.84
C VAL A 30 -2.85 17.93 -6.59
N LEU A 31 -1.93 18.31 -5.70
CA LEU A 31 -1.73 17.66 -4.42
C LEU A 31 -2.61 18.29 -3.35
N LEU A 32 -3.48 17.49 -2.75
CA LEU A 32 -4.37 17.91 -1.67
C LEU A 32 -3.77 17.51 -0.33
N SER A 33 -3.55 18.48 0.56
CA SER A 33 -2.92 18.25 1.86
C SER A 33 -3.49 19.19 2.92
N ARG A 34 -3.49 18.74 4.19
CA ARG A 34 -3.75 19.62 5.36
C ARG A 34 -2.55 20.50 5.70
N LYS A 35 -1.36 20.12 5.24
CA LYS A 35 -0.11 20.86 5.47
C LYS A 35 0.04 21.99 4.49
N ASP A 36 0.82 22.98 4.87
CA ASP A 36 1.29 24.01 3.95
C ASP A 36 2.17 23.42 2.85
N ALA A 37 2.26 24.12 1.73
CA ALA A 37 3.15 23.71 0.64
C ALA A 37 4.61 23.61 1.14
N PRO A 38 5.38 22.63 0.63
CA PRO A 38 6.80 22.57 0.94
C PRO A 38 7.51 23.84 0.44
N LYS A 39 8.67 24.16 1.06
CA LYS A 39 9.48 25.30 0.65
C LYS A 39 10.22 25.06 -0.68
N GLU A 40 10.46 23.81 -0.99
CA GLU A 40 11.11 23.37 -2.21
C GLU A 40 10.19 23.58 -3.41
N THR A 41 10.78 23.87 -4.56
CA THR A 41 10.05 24.02 -5.81
C THR A 41 9.39 22.66 -6.20
N LEU A 42 8.10 22.69 -6.47
CA LEU A 42 7.40 21.53 -6.96
C LEU A 42 7.82 21.22 -8.42
N PRO A 43 7.77 19.95 -8.84
CA PRO A 43 7.98 19.57 -10.23
C PRO A 43 7.02 20.29 -11.19
N ASP A 44 7.43 20.45 -12.44
CA ASP A 44 6.56 21.01 -13.48
C ASP A 44 5.24 20.21 -13.60
N GLY A 45 4.14 20.94 -13.75
CA GLY A 45 2.81 20.33 -13.82
C GLY A 45 2.22 19.92 -12.47
N VAL A 46 2.93 20.11 -11.36
CA VAL A 46 2.46 19.80 -10.00
C VAL A 46 2.07 21.07 -9.26
N LYS A 47 0.86 21.11 -8.71
CA LYS A 47 0.35 22.19 -7.87
C LYS A 47 -0.01 21.66 -6.49
N TRP A 48 0.25 22.44 -5.45
CA TRP A 48 -0.15 22.14 -4.07
C TRP A 48 -1.40 22.94 -3.69
N THR A 49 -2.37 22.28 -3.07
CA THR A 49 -3.57 22.93 -2.53
C THR A 49 -3.75 22.47 -1.08
N LYS A 50 -3.72 23.44 -0.15
CA LYS A 50 -4.05 23.21 1.25
C LYS A 50 -5.56 23.07 1.38
N THR A 51 -6.03 22.03 2.10
CA THR A 51 -7.45 21.76 2.31
C THR A 51 -7.72 21.14 3.67
N THR A 52 -8.88 21.44 4.25
CA THR A 52 -9.41 20.76 5.43
C THR A 52 -10.22 19.52 5.09
N TYR A 53 -10.40 19.23 3.79
CA TYR A 53 -11.24 18.17 3.26
C TYR A 53 -12.75 18.39 3.52
N ASP A 54 -13.22 19.64 3.64
CA ASP A 54 -14.64 19.93 3.57
C ASP A 54 -15.15 19.82 2.11
N VAL A 55 -16.38 19.35 1.95
CA VAL A 55 -16.95 19.02 0.63
C VAL A 55 -16.99 20.24 -0.29
N ALA A 56 -17.45 21.41 0.22
CA ALA A 56 -17.62 22.60 -0.58
C ALA A 56 -16.30 23.07 -1.21
N HIS A 57 -15.24 23.14 -0.42
CA HIS A 57 -13.91 23.49 -0.91
C HIS A 57 -13.36 22.41 -1.88
N LEU A 58 -13.55 21.12 -1.55
CA LEU A 58 -13.11 20.04 -2.44
C LEU A 58 -13.79 20.09 -3.80
N VAL A 59 -15.09 20.39 -3.86
CA VAL A 59 -15.83 20.52 -5.14
C VAL A 59 -15.19 21.60 -6.01
N GLU A 60 -14.80 22.73 -5.44
CA GLU A 60 -14.14 23.80 -6.18
C GLU A 60 -12.77 23.38 -6.72
N VAL A 61 -11.97 22.72 -5.88
CA VAL A 61 -10.61 22.29 -6.24
C VAL A 61 -10.63 21.15 -7.28
N LEU A 62 -11.65 20.29 -7.24
CA LEU A 62 -11.79 19.14 -8.12
C LEU A 62 -12.45 19.48 -9.47
N ARG A 63 -12.86 20.72 -9.74
CA ARG A 63 -13.41 21.11 -11.03
C ARG A 63 -12.42 20.85 -12.17
N GLY A 64 -12.85 20.06 -13.15
CA GLY A 64 -12.03 19.68 -14.30
C GLY A 64 -11.01 18.59 -14.03
N VAL A 65 -10.91 18.09 -12.79
CA VAL A 65 -10.12 16.89 -12.46
C VAL A 65 -10.79 15.68 -13.09
N ASP A 66 -10.02 14.86 -13.79
CA ASP A 66 -10.47 13.59 -14.36
C ASP A 66 -10.40 12.45 -13.34
N THR A 67 -9.30 12.37 -12.61
CA THR A 67 -8.99 11.24 -11.75
C THR A 67 -8.55 11.69 -10.35
N VAL A 68 -9.13 11.09 -9.31
CA VAL A 68 -8.72 11.28 -7.91
C VAL A 68 -8.03 10.01 -7.39
N LEU A 69 -6.82 10.16 -6.89
CA LEU A 69 -6.08 9.11 -6.18
C LEU A 69 -5.97 9.49 -4.69
N SER A 70 -6.54 8.69 -3.80
CA SER A 70 -6.52 8.97 -2.37
C SER A 70 -5.51 8.10 -1.64
N PHE A 71 -4.60 8.74 -0.91
CA PHE A 71 -3.64 8.16 0.04
C PHE A 71 -3.92 8.67 1.45
N VAL A 72 -5.12 9.17 1.70
CA VAL A 72 -5.46 9.74 3.00
C VAL A 72 -5.46 8.65 4.05
N ALA A 73 -4.43 8.68 4.89
CA ALA A 73 -4.38 7.99 6.16
C ALA A 73 -4.55 9.08 7.23
N GLY A 74 -5.72 9.22 7.81
CA GLY A 74 -5.95 10.18 8.91
C GLY A 74 -5.08 9.85 10.13
N PRO A 75 -5.12 10.69 11.20
CA PRO A 75 -4.45 10.37 12.45
C PRO A 75 -4.88 9.00 12.97
N ALA A 76 -4.02 8.35 13.73
CA ALA A 76 -4.37 7.13 14.43
C ALA A 76 -5.55 7.46 15.39
N ASP A 77 -6.73 7.05 14.98
CA ASP A 77 -7.97 7.20 15.73
C ASP A 77 -8.52 5.79 15.92
N PRO A 78 -8.69 5.32 17.16
CA PRO A 78 -9.21 3.98 17.42
C PRO A 78 -10.58 3.71 16.76
N THR A 79 -11.38 4.75 16.54
CA THR A 79 -12.68 4.64 15.88
C THR A 79 -12.58 4.63 14.35
N ASN A 80 -11.45 5.03 13.79
CA ASN A 80 -11.23 5.28 12.34
C ASN A 80 -12.22 6.32 11.73
N LYS A 81 -13.03 6.99 12.51
CA LYS A 81 -14.09 7.89 12.04
C LYS A 81 -13.56 9.05 11.23
N ALA A 82 -12.49 9.70 11.69
CA ALA A 82 -11.89 10.82 10.97
C ALA A 82 -11.33 10.42 9.59
N ARG A 83 -10.87 9.17 9.44
CA ARG A 83 -10.41 8.61 8.17
C ARG A 83 -11.58 8.36 7.23
N GLU A 84 -12.62 7.72 7.75
CA GLU A 84 -13.85 7.42 7.04
C GLU A 84 -14.52 8.70 6.52
N ASP A 85 -14.74 9.69 7.38
CA ASP A 85 -15.37 10.95 7.02
C ASP A 85 -14.57 11.71 5.95
N THR A 86 -13.23 11.76 6.07
CA THR A 86 -12.37 12.39 5.07
C THR A 86 -12.49 11.71 3.71
N GLN A 87 -12.55 10.38 3.66
CA GLN A 87 -12.71 9.63 2.41
C GLN A 87 -14.10 9.83 1.81
N LYS A 88 -15.16 9.80 2.62
CA LYS A 88 -16.54 10.06 2.17
C LYS A 88 -16.69 11.47 1.60
N ASN A 89 -16.17 12.48 2.30
CA ASN A 89 -16.18 13.87 1.80
C ASN A 89 -15.48 13.99 0.44
N LEU A 90 -14.35 13.26 0.26
CA LEU A 90 -13.62 13.28 -1.01
C LEU A 90 -14.40 12.59 -2.14
N ILE A 91 -15.12 11.50 -1.84
CA ILE A 91 -16.01 10.81 -2.79
C ILE A 91 -17.18 11.70 -3.18
N ASP A 92 -17.87 12.32 -2.20
CA ASP A 92 -19.00 13.20 -2.43
C ASP A 92 -18.61 14.42 -3.28
N ALA A 93 -17.47 15.01 -2.97
CA ALA A 93 -16.94 16.14 -3.75
C ALA A 93 -16.54 15.71 -5.16
N ALA A 94 -15.95 14.53 -5.34
CA ALA A 94 -15.61 14.00 -6.66
C ALA A 94 -16.86 13.80 -7.53
N ILE A 95 -17.94 13.25 -6.95
CA ILE A 95 -19.23 13.09 -7.66
C ILE A 95 -19.81 14.44 -8.03
N GLN A 96 -19.87 15.42 -7.10
CA GLN A 96 -20.42 16.75 -7.34
C GLN A 96 -19.60 17.57 -8.35
N ALA A 97 -18.27 17.38 -8.38
CA ALA A 97 -17.38 18.04 -9.33
C ALA A 97 -17.37 17.38 -10.71
N GLY A 98 -18.01 16.23 -10.88
CA GLY A 98 -18.05 15.48 -12.14
C GLY A 98 -16.73 14.76 -12.45
N VAL A 99 -15.96 14.37 -11.43
CA VAL A 99 -14.76 13.55 -11.60
C VAL A 99 -15.14 12.20 -12.21
N ARG A 100 -14.38 11.75 -13.19
CA ARG A 100 -14.64 10.48 -13.87
C ARG A 100 -14.24 9.28 -13.02
N ARG A 101 -13.04 9.32 -12.40
CA ARG A 101 -12.38 8.16 -11.78
C ARG A 101 -11.91 8.43 -10.35
N PHE A 102 -12.06 7.42 -9.51
CA PHE A 102 -11.66 7.50 -8.10
C PHE A 102 -10.95 6.24 -7.63
N ALA A 103 -9.79 6.40 -7.00
CA ALA A 103 -9.12 5.32 -6.28
C ALA A 103 -9.07 5.68 -4.79
N PRO A 104 -9.80 4.97 -3.91
CA PRO A 104 -9.76 5.19 -2.46
C PRO A 104 -8.41 4.77 -1.88
N SER A 105 -8.18 5.09 -0.60
CA SER A 105 -6.96 4.70 0.13
C SER A 105 -6.95 3.21 0.46
N GLU A 106 -6.73 2.38 -0.56
CA GLU A 106 -6.60 0.93 -0.47
C GLU A 106 -5.14 0.50 -0.30
N TRP A 107 -4.40 0.38 -1.36
CA TRP A 107 -2.94 0.20 -1.46
C TRP A 107 -2.37 -0.96 -0.62
N ALA A 108 -3.13 -2.03 -0.41
CA ALA A 108 -2.74 -3.17 0.42
C ALA A 108 -3.38 -4.49 -0.05
N SER A 109 -4.19 -5.11 0.79
CA SER A 109 -4.71 -6.46 0.73
C SER A 109 -6.11 -6.56 0.11
N ALA A 110 -6.52 -7.77 -0.27
CA ALA A 110 -7.86 -8.06 -0.78
C ALA A 110 -8.94 -7.94 0.29
N GLY A 111 -8.61 -8.29 1.54
CA GLY A 111 -9.49 -8.22 2.72
C GLY A 111 -8.79 -7.57 3.92
N PHE A 112 -9.53 -7.39 5.02
CA PHE A 112 -9.02 -6.70 6.21
C PHE A 112 -9.24 -7.51 7.49
N ASP A 113 -9.52 -8.79 7.38
CA ASP A 113 -9.72 -9.67 8.54
C ASP A 113 -8.53 -9.58 9.49
N HIS A 114 -8.83 -9.43 10.78
CA HIS A 114 -7.86 -9.26 11.87
C HIS A 114 -7.04 -7.96 11.85
N MET A 115 -7.27 -7.06 10.88
CA MET A 115 -6.57 -5.78 10.78
C MET A 115 -7.53 -4.60 11.06
N PHE A 116 -7.95 -4.45 12.33
CA PHE A 116 -8.95 -3.46 12.75
C PHE A 116 -8.61 -2.02 12.34
N TRP A 117 -7.34 -1.68 12.18
CA TRP A 117 -6.90 -0.36 11.70
C TRP A 117 -7.28 -0.09 10.23
N TYR A 118 -7.77 -1.11 9.53
CA TYR A 118 -8.28 -1.03 8.15
C TYR A 118 -9.80 -1.13 8.04
N ASN A 119 -10.55 -1.25 9.16
CA ASN A 119 -12.02 -1.39 9.13
C ASN A 119 -12.68 -0.28 8.30
N TYR A 120 -12.22 0.97 8.42
CA TYR A 120 -12.73 2.09 7.63
C TYR A 120 -12.66 1.86 6.11
N LYS A 121 -11.73 1.04 5.61
CA LYS A 121 -11.64 0.71 4.18
C LYS A 121 -12.83 -0.13 3.74
N SER A 122 -13.31 -1.06 4.57
CA SER A 122 -14.54 -1.81 4.30
C SER A 122 -15.75 -0.88 4.20
N ASP A 123 -15.84 0.12 5.09
CA ASP A 123 -16.91 1.11 5.07
C ASP A 123 -16.87 1.98 3.81
N ILE A 124 -15.67 2.33 3.35
CA ILE A 124 -15.48 3.08 2.10
C ILE A 124 -15.83 2.23 0.87
N ARG A 125 -15.47 0.94 0.85
CA ARG A 125 -15.90 0.01 -0.22
C ARG A 125 -17.44 -0.05 -0.31
N ASN A 126 -18.10 -0.22 0.83
CA ASN A 126 -19.57 -0.23 0.91
C ASN A 126 -20.17 1.10 0.47
N TYR A 127 -19.57 2.22 0.85
CA TYR A 127 -20.01 3.55 0.43
C TYR A 127 -19.90 3.75 -1.08
N LEU A 128 -18.80 3.34 -1.71
CA LEU A 128 -18.63 3.38 -3.16
C LEU A 128 -19.64 2.48 -3.91
N ILE A 129 -20.02 1.34 -3.34
CA ILE A 129 -21.09 0.48 -3.87
C ILE A 129 -22.43 1.20 -3.76
N GLU A 130 -22.75 1.78 -2.62
CA GLU A 130 -24.04 2.43 -2.37
C GLU A 130 -24.26 3.66 -3.26
N VAL A 131 -23.26 4.55 -3.41
CA VAL A 131 -23.41 5.75 -4.28
C VAL A 131 -23.58 5.39 -5.76
N ASN A 132 -23.17 4.20 -6.19
CA ASN A 132 -23.29 3.71 -7.56
C ASN A 132 -24.47 2.72 -7.76
N LYS A 133 -25.30 2.48 -6.74
CA LYS A 133 -26.31 1.41 -6.72
C LYS A 133 -27.37 1.58 -7.80
N ASP A 134 -27.98 2.74 -7.87
CA ASP A 134 -29.10 3.04 -8.80
C ASP A 134 -28.59 3.48 -10.17
N LYS A 135 -27.47 4.16 -10.19
CA LYS A 135 -26.80 4.65 -11.41
C LYS A 135 -25.32 4.79 -11.15
N LYS A 136 -24.48 4.39 -12.12
CA LYS A 136 -23.04 4.66 -12.07
C LYS A 136 -22.79 6.17 -12.13
N VAL A 137 -22.37 6.74 -10.99
CA VAL A 137 -22.05 8.17 -10.84
C VAL A 137 -20.55 8.42 -10.73
N LEU A 138 -19.77 7.39 -10.38
CA LEU A 138 -18.32 7.50 -10.22
C LEU A 138 -17.67 6.14 -10.57
N GLU A 139 -16.78 6.13 -11.56
CA GLU A 139 -15.94 4.98 -11.82
C GLU A 139 -14.88 4.85 -10.71
N TYR A 140 -14.70 3.67 -10.12
CA TYR A 140 -13.70 3.50 -9.07
C TYR A 140 -12.96 2.18 -9.18
N THR A 141 -11.77 2.15 -8.59
CA THR A 141 -10.98 0.93 -8.48
C THR A 141 -10.27 0.83 -7.13
N LEU A 142 -10.09 -0.41 -6.68
CA LEU A 142 -9.40 -0.77 -5.44
C LEU A 142 -8.00 -1.30 -5.81
N PHE A 143 -6.97 -0.46 -5.75
CA PHE A 143 -5.61 -0.90 -6.03
C PHE A 143 -5.08 -1.79 -4.90
N GLN A 144 -4.77 -3.04 -5.23
CA GLN A 144 -4.35 -4.09 -4.29
C GLN A 144 -3.01 -4.70 -4.73
N PRO A 145 -1.88 -4.18 -4.24
CA PRO A 145 -0.55 -4.71 -4.55
C PRO A 145 -0.13 -5.92 -3.68
N GLY A 146 -0.92 -6.30 -2.68
CA GLY A 146 -0.47 -7.24 -1.66
C GLY A 146 0.55 -6.59 -0.71
N ILE A 147 1.62 -7.32 -0.40
CA ILE A 147 2.75 -6.86 0.41
C ILE A 147 3.86 -6.32 -0.49
N PHE A 148 4.44 -5.19 -0.13
CA PHE A 148 5.60 -4.71 -0.87
C PHE A 148 6.82 -5.60 -0.66
N THR A 149 7.33 -6.17 -1.75
CA THR A 149 8.57 -6.96 -1.76
C THR A 149 9.72 -6.20 -1.08
N ASN A 150 9.70 -4.88 -1.20
CA ASN A 150 10.64 -3.97 -0.57
C ASN A 150 10.77 -4.16 0.95
N TYR A 151 9.71 -4.56 1.65
CA TYR A 151 9.77 -4.78 3.11
C TYR A 151 10.65 -5.97 3.51
N LEU A 152 10.92 -6.90 2.59
CA LEU A 152 11.80 -8.03 2.84
C LEU A 152 13.30 -7.65 2.79
N THR A 153 13.63 -6.39 2.53
CA THR A 153 15.00 -5.85 2.72
C THR A 153 15.19 -5.14 4.06
N TYR A 154 14.16 -5.16 4.96
CA TYR A 154 14.27 -4.53 6.28
C TYR A 154 15.54 -4.95 7.01
N PRO A 155 16.31 -4.03 7.66
CA PRO A 155 16.00 -2.61 7.85
C PRO A 155 16.48 -1.68 6.70
N PHE A 156 17.04 -2.21 5.63
CA PHE A 156 17.67 -1.45 4.55
C PHE A 156 16.62 -0.96 3.54
N LYS A 157 16.75 0.29 3.15
CA LYS A 157 15.81 0.94 2.25
C LYS A 157 16.04 0.48 0.80
N SER A 158 14.99 0.07 0.11
CA SER A 158 15.03 -0.40 -1.28
C SER A 158 14.00 0.26 -2.19
N ALA A 159 13.57 1.45 -1.80
CA ALA A 159 12.73 2.34 -2.58
C ALA A 159 13.00 3.79 -2.17
N LYS A 160 12.65 4.74 -3.03
CA LYS A 160 12.99 6.15 -2.83
C LYS A 160 12.24 6.80 -1.67
N ARG A 161 10.96 6.45 -1.49
CA ARG A 161 10.06 7.15 -0.56
C ARG A 161 9.51 6.29 0.57
N ILE A 162 9.28 4.99 0.35
CA ILE A 162 8.72 4.16 1.41
C ILE A 162 9.74 3.88 2.52
N GLN A 163 9.24 3.96 3.75
CA GLN A 163 9.98 3.53 4.93
C GLN A 163 9.81 2.02 5.11
N GLN A 164 10.87 1.36 5.52
CA GLN A 164 10.86 -0.06 5.80
C GLN A 164 9.95 -0.40 6.99
N LEU A 165 9.10 -1.40 6.81
CA LEU A 165 8.28 -1.97 7.87
C LEU A 165 8.83 -3.32 8.27
N GLY A 166 8.96 -3.55 9.57
CA GLY A 166 9.28 -4.88 10.09
C GLY A 166 8.10 -5.82 9.87
N LEU A 167 8.32 -6.87 9.10
CA LEU A 167 7.38 -7.97 8.92
C LEU A 167 7.76 -9.16 9.82
N PRO A 168 6.85 -10.14 10.03
CA PRO A 168 7.19 -11.41 10.67
C PRO A 168 8.28 -12.21 9.95
N PHE A 169 8.66 -11.82 8.73
CA PHE A 169 9.79 -12.36 7.96
C PHE A 169 10.96 -11.37 7.99
N ASN A 170 12.01 -11.68 8.73
CA ASN A 170 13.19 -10.83 8.80
C ASN A 170 14.38 -11.51 8.09
N TYR A 171 14.61 -11.09 6.85
CA TYR A 171 15.69 -11.65 6.02
C TYR A 171 17.08 -11.24 6.51
N HIS A 172 17.20 -10.06 7.14
CA HIS A 172 18.47 -9.62 7.71
C HIS A 172 18.94 -10.52 8.85
N GLU A 173 18.04 -10.86 9.76
CA GLU A 173 18.32 -11.70 10.91
C GLU A 173 18.08 -13.21 10.64
N ARG A 174 17.64 -13.57 9.44
CA ARG A 174 17.31 -14.95 9.02
C ARG A 174 16.36 -15.64 9.98
N HIS A 175 15.24 -14.96 10.28
CA HIS A 175 14.19 -15.58 11.06
C HIS A 175 12.80 -15.27 10.52
N ALA A 176 11.85 -16.12 10.86
CA ALA A 176 10.44 -15.92 10.59
C ALA A 176 9.60 -16.32 11.79
N VAL A 177 8.51 -15.60 12.02
CA VAL A 177 7.45 -15.98 12.95
C VAL A 177 6.19 -16.23 12.14
N ILE A 178 5.57 -17.39 12.32
CA ILE A 178 4.39 -17.79 11.53
C ILE A 178 3.32 -18.39 12.45
N VAL A 179 2.09 -18.49 11.94
CA VAL A 179 1.03 -19.25 12.60
C VAL A 179 1.15 -20.71 12.18
N ASP A 180 1.23 -21.60 13.16
CA ASP A 180 1.35 -23.06 12.92
C ASP A 180 0.17 -23.60 12.11
N GLY A 181 0.48 -24.45 11.13
CA GLY A 181 -0.52 -25.05 10.22
C GLY A 181 -1.02 -24.13 9.09
N HIS A 182 -0.46 -22.92 8.95
CA HIS A 182 -0.83 -21.97 7.89
C HIS A 182 0.29 -21.70 6.87
N GLU A 183 1.28 -22.59 6.78
CA GLU A 183 2.44 -22.44 5.90
C GLU A 183 2.10 -22.37 4.42
N ASP A 184 0.96 -22.92 4.03
CA ASP A 184 0.49 -22.98 2.65
C ASP A 184 -0.44 -21.80 2.27
N ALA A 185 -0.77 -20.92 3.24
CA ALA A 185 -1.45 -19.66 2.94
C ALA A 185 -0.60 -18.77 2.04
N LYS A 186 -1.25 -18.11 1.08
CA LYS A 186 -0.57 -17.34 0.04
C LYS A 186 -0.48 -15.86 0.37
N ILE A 187 0.62 -15.27 -0.07
CA ILE A 187 0.91 -13.84 0.02
C ILE A 187 1.35 -13.37 -1.36
N THR A 188 0.72 -12.34 -1.87
CA THR A 188 1.16 -11.65 -3.09
C THR A 188 2.23 -10.63 -2.73
N LEU A 189 3.34 -10.68 -3.44
CA LEU A 189 4.46 -9.76 -3.34
C LEU A 189 4.55 -8.91 -4.62
N THR A 190 4.58 -7.58 -4.46
CA THR A 190 4.72 -6.64 -5.56
C THR A 190 5.68 -5.52 -5.14
N THR A 191 6.57 -5.08 -6.01
CA THR A 191 7.43 -3.93 -5.68
C THR A 191 6.62 -2.63 -5.68
N VAL A 192 6.99 -1.66 -4.84
CA VAL A 192 6.33 -0.35 -4.87
C VAL A 192 6.61 0.38 -6.19
N GLN A 193 7.72 0.07 -6.85
CA GLN A 193 8.09 0.58 -8.16
C GLN A 193 7.10 0.10 -9.22
N ASP A 194 6.73 -1.20 -9.22
CA ASP A 194 5.70 -1.73 -10.11
C ASP A 194 4.34 -1.10 -9.83
N LEU A 195 3.95 -0.99 -8.54
CA LEU A 195 2.72 -0.29 -8.18
C LEU A 195 2.68 1.12 -8.79
N ALA A 196 3.75 1.90 -8.62
CA ALA A 196 3.82 3.27 -9.10
C ALA A 196 3.70 3.35 -10.64
N ARG A 197 4.37 2.46 -11.36
CA ARG A 197 4.29 2.36 -12.83
C ARG A 197 2.90 1.93 -13.31
N ILE A 198 2.32 0.93 -12.66
CA ILE A 198 0.97 0.45 -13.02
C ILE A 198 -0.07 1.53 -12.78
N VAL A 199 -0.01 2.27 -11.67
CA VAL A 199 -0.92 3.39 -11.44
C VAL A 199 -0.73 4.49 -12.49
N ALA A 200 0.51 4.79 -12.89
CA ALA A 200 0.79 5.76 -13.95
C ALA A 200 0.27 5.31 -15.32
N VAL A 201 0.22 4.01 -15.61
CA VAL A 201 -0.44 3.45 -16.79
C VAL A 201 -1.97 3.47 -16.64
N ALA A 202 -2.46 3.10 -15.45
CA ALA A 202 -3.89 3.02 -15.18
C ALA A 202 -4.62 4.37 -15.38
N VAL A 203 -4.02 5.49 -14.98
CA VAL A 203 -4.63 6.82 -15.19
C VAL A 203 -4.73 7.18 -16.67
N GLU A 204 -3.94 6.55 -17.54
CA GLU A 204 -3.97 6.73 -18.99
C GLU A 204 -4.87 5.71 -19.69
N HIS A 205 -5.29 4.66 -19.00
CA HIS A 205 -6.11 3.59 -19.57
C HIS A 205 -7.46 4.15 -20.03
N GLU A 206 -7.82 3.93 -21.29
CA GLU A 206 -9.01 4.54 -21.88
C GLU A 206 -10.30 3.82 -21.51
N GLU A 207 -10.22 2.49 -21.37
CA GLU A 207 -11.35 1.66 -21.00
C GLU A 207 -11.72 1.80 -19.52
N GLU A 208 -12.84 1.24 -19.12
CA GLU A 208 -13.28 1.24 -17.72
C GLU A 208 -12.28 0.50 -16.84
N TRP A 209 -11.96 1.10 -15.70
CA TRP A 209 -11.14 0.44 -14.68
C TRP A 209 -11.85 -0.80 -14.12
N PRO A 210 -11.13 -1.91 -13.90
CA PRO A 210 -11.66 -3.01 -13.11
C PRO A 210 -11.98 -2.50 -11.70
N ARG A 211 -13.06 -2.99 -11.10
CA ARG A 211 -13.42 -2.60 -9.71
C ARG A 211 -12.33 -2.97 -8.71
N VAL A 212 -11.64 -4.07 -8.95
CA VAL A 212 -10.44 -4.50 -8.23
C VAL A 212 -9.27 -4.39 -9.19
N SER A 213 -8.26 -3.68 -8.78
CA SER A 213 -6.99 -3.50 -9.50
C SER A 213 -5.89 -4.26 -8.78
N GLY A 214 -6.00 -5.59 -8.79
CA GLY A 214 -4.97 -6.47 -8.29
C GLY A 214 -3.76 -6.48 -9.22
N MET A 215 -2.59 -6.65 -8.64
CA MET A 215 -1.32 -6.76 -9.33
C MET A 215 -0.38 -7.69 -8.58
N ASN A 216 0.40 -8.46 -9.34
CA ASN A 216 1.11 -9.59 -8.79
C ASN A 216 2.51 -9.72 -9.41
N GLY A 217 3.54 -9.39 -8.63
CA GLY A 217 4.93 -9.68 -8.97
C GLY A 217 5.30 -11.15 -8.66
N GLY A 218 4.69 -11.73 -7.61
CA GLY A 218 4.82 -13.13 -7.24
C GLY A 218 3.80 -13.53 -6.18
N ASN A 219 3.10 -14.64 -6.39
CA ASN A 219 2.16 -15.20 -5.43
C ASN A 219 2.78 -16.43 -4.77
N LEU A 220 3.24 -16.28 -3.54
CA LEU A 220 4.04 -17.27 -2.81
C LEU A 220 3.31 -17.74 -1.56
N THR A 221 3.42 -19.03 -1.23
CA THR A 221 3.01 -19.50 0.10
C THR A 221 3.96 -18.95 1.18
N ILE A 222 3.50 -18.88 2.43
CA ILE A 222 4.34 -18.52 3.59
C ILE A 222 5.63 -19.37 3.60
N ARG A 223 5.51 -20.66 3.33
CA ARG A 223 6.66 -21.58 3.18
C ARG A 223 7.63 -21.09 2.11
N GLN A 224 7.12 -20.77 0.91
CA GLN A 224 7.94 -20.30 -0.20
C GLN A 224 8.58 -18.94 0.08
N VAL A 225 7.92 -18.04 0.84
CA VAL A 225 8.54 -16.77 1.28
C VAL A 225 9.75 -17.04 2.18
N ILE A 226 9.69 -18.03 3.07
CA ILE A 226 10.81 -18.44 3.92
C ILE A 226 11.92 -19.08 3.08
N GLU A 227 11.59 -20.04 2.21
CA GLU A 227 12.53 -20.70 1.29
C GLU A 227 13.25 -19.70 0.38
N LEU A 228 12.54 -18.70 -0.11
CA LEU A 228 13.11 -17.59 -0.87
C LEU A 228 14.14 -16.82 -0.02
N GLY A 229 13.80 -16.55 1.25
CA GLY A 229 14.74 -15.94 2.20
C GLY A 229 15.99 -16.78 2.42
N GLU A 230 15.85 -18.08 2.61
CA GLU A 230 16.97 -19.00 2.77
C GLU A 230 17.88 -19.01 1.53
N LYS A 231 17.28 -19.04 0.33
CA LYS A 231 17.99 -18.99 -0.93
C LYS A 231 18.78 -17.70 -1.10
N VAL A 232 18.10 -16.56 -0.90
CA VAL A 232 18.70 -15.23 -1.11
C VAL A 232 19.77 -14.92 -0.05
N ARG A 233 19.58 -15.36 1.20
CA ARG A 233 20.52 -15.10 2.30
C ARG A 233 21.58 -16.21 2.50
N GLY A 234 21.52 -17.27 1.69
CA GLY A 234 22.53 -18.34 1.67
C GLY A 234 22.60 -19.15 2.95
N GLY A 235 21.46 -19.45 3.59
CA GLY A 235 21.43 -20.30 4.78
C GLY A 235 20.05 -20.40 5.43
N PRO A 236 19.88 -21.32 6.38
CA PRO A 236 18.59 -21.61 6.97
C PRO A 236 18.06 -20.46 7.82
N PHE A 237 16.73 -20.37 7.91
CA PHE A 237 16.03 -19.47 8.81
C PHE A 237 15.63 -20.17 10.12
N THR A 238 15.68 -19.42 11.22
CA THR A 238 15.00 -19.84 12.45
C THR A 238 13.51 -19.53 12.31
N VAL A 239 12.66 -20.56 12.33
CA VAL A 239 11.21 -20.41 12.19
C VAL A 239 10.54 -20.68 13.52
N GLU A 240 9.87 -19.65 14.07
CA GLU A 240 9.04 -19.79 15.26
C GLU A 240 7.57 -19.96 14.86
N LYS A 241 6.91 -20.97 15.39
CA LYS A 241 5.50 -21.28 15.10
C LYS A 241 4.63 -20.96 16.30
N LEU A 242 3.66 -20.10 16.11
CA LEU A 242 2.72 -19.67 17.14
C LEU A 242 1.35 -20.33 16.91
N LYS A 243 0.67 -20.69 17.99
CA LYS A 243 -0.69 -21.25 17.91
C LYS A 243 -1.67 -20.14 17.50
N ALA A 244 -2.58 -20.49 16.58
CA ALA A 244 -3.58 -19.54 16.08
C ALA A 244 -4.49 -18.97 17.18
N GLU A 245 -4.86 -19.81 18.18
CA GLU A 245 -5.66 -19.35 19.31
C GLU A 245 -4.93 -18.32 20.19
N ASP A 246 -3.64 -18.48 20.42
CA ASP A 246 -2.83 -17.53 21.19
C ASP A 246 -2.73 -16.19 20.44
N VAL A 247 -2.40 -16.24 19.13
CA VAL A 247 -2.28 -15.02 18.30
C VAL A 247 -3.60 -14.28 18.22
N LYS A 248 -4.73 -14.97 18.03
CA LYS A 248 -6.07 -14.37 18.04
C LYS A 248 -6.41 -13.70 19.38
N ALA A 249 -5.92 -14.26 20.48
CA ALA A 249 -6.08 -13.67 21.81
C ALA A 249 -5.08 -12.52 22.08
N GLY A 250 -4.24 -12.13 21.11
CA GLY A 250 -3.20 -11.12 21.28
C GLY A 250 -1.98 -11.58 22.07
N VAL A 251 -1.82 -12.89 22.28
CA VAL A 251 -0.70 -13.47 23.01
C VAL A 251 0.37 -13.97 22.05
N LEU A 252 1.45 -13.22 21.92
CA LEU A 252 2.60 -13.58 21.08
C LEU A 252 3.68 -14.26 21.94
N LYS A 253 3.75 -15.58 21.88
CA LYS A 253 4.77 -16.37 22.60
C LYS A 253 6.09 -16.39 21.82
N THR A 254 6.63 -15.21 21.56
CA THR A 254 7.90 -14.99 20.88
C THR A 254 8.59 -13.75 21.44
N SER A 255 9.91 -13.74 21.44
CA SER A 255 10.71 -12.54 21.71
C SER A 255 10.97 -11.70 20.45
N ARG A 256 10.54 -12.19 19.27
CA ARG A 256 10.83 -11.57 17.97
C ARG A 256 9.65 -10.78 17.42
N VAL A 257 9.14 -9.85 18.24
CA VAL A 257 8.07 -8.96 17.83
C VAL A 257 8.62 -7.91 16.87
N SER A 258 8.02 -7.82 15.68
CA SER A 258 8.39 -6.82 14.67
C SER A 258 8.15 -5.40 15.18
N LYS A 259 9.09 -4.49 14.96
CA LYS A 259 8.97 -3.09 15.39
C LYS A 259 7.88 -2.36 14.63
N ALA A 260 7.05 -1.60 15.34
CA ALA A 260 6.07 -0.71 14.74
C ALA A 260 6.74 0.59 14.26
N THR A 261 7.23 0.61 13.01
CA THR A 261 7.99 1.73 12.45
C THR A 261 7.15 2.67 11.59
N HIS A 262 5.86 2.38 11.38
CA HIS A 262 5.02 3.20 10.50
C HIS A 262 4.88 4.65 11.02
N PRO A 263 5.09 5.69 10.17
CA PRO A 263 5.09 7.10 10.59
C PRO A 263 3.75 7.61 11.15
N SER A 264 2.64 6.92 10.88
CA SER A 264 1.33 7.28 11.46
C SER A 264 1.19 6.89 12.93
N ILE A 265 2.15 6.14 13.47
CA ILE A 265 2.15 5.71 14.86
C ILE A 265 3.11 6.62 15.63
N PRO A 266 2.62 7.39 16.62
CA PRO A 266 3.46 8.19 17.50
C PRO A 266 4.58 7.35 18.10
N GLU A 267 5.76 7.93 18.26
CA GLU A 267 6.94 7.18 18.72
C GLU A 267 6.72 6.55 20.10
N GLU A 268 6.06 7.25 20.98
CA GLU A 268 5.68 6.82 22.33
C GLU A 268 4.69 5.65 22.37
N GLU A 269 3.93 5.44 21.27
CA GLU A 269 2.94 4.36 21.17
C GLU A 269 3.49 3.10 20.46
N ARG A 270 4.64 3.20 19.79
CA ARG A 270 5.17 2.14 18.93
C ARG A 270 5.43 0.82 19.66
N GLU A 271 5.94 0.88 20.87
CA GLU A 271 6.23 -0.32 21.67
C GLU A 271 4.93 -1.07 22.03
N ALA A 272 3.91 -0.36 22.46
CA ALA A 272 2.61 -0.94 22.78
C ALA A 272 1.85 -1.42 21.53
N ALA A 273 1.98 -0.72 20.39
CA ALA A 273 1.32 -1.07 19.14
C ALA A 273 1.96 -2.29 18.45
N ALA A 274 3.26 -2.52 18.62
CA ALA A 274 4.01 -3.54 17.90
C ALA A 274 3.42 -4.97 18.00
N PRO A 275 3.10 -5.52 19.19
CA PRO A 275 2.51 -6.84 19.30
C PRO A 275 1.11 -6.93 18.69
N VAL A 276 0.31 -5.89 18.81
CA VAL A 276 -1.06 -5.84 18.26
C VAL A 276 -1.02 -5.86 16.72
N LEU A 277 -0.16 -5.04 16.13
CA LEU A 277 0.04 -5.00 14.67
C LEU A 277 0.58 -6.33 14.17
N MET A 278 1.58 -6.89 14.84
CA MET A 278 2.16 -8.18 14.45
C MET A 278 1.13 -9.31 14.50
N ALA A 279 0.31 -9.37 15.56
CA ALA A 279 -0.77 -10.37 15.66
C ALA A 279 -1.76 -10.24 14.50
N GLY A 280 -2.20 -9.03 14.18
CA GLY A 280 -3.09 -8.78 13.05
C GLY A 280 -2.49 -9.15 11.70
N ILE A 281 -1.21 -8.83 11.47
CA ILE A 281 -0.50 -9.20 10.23
C ILE A 281 -0.35 -10.72 10.12
N LEU A 282 0.05 -11.41 11.20
CA LEU A 282 0.16 -12.87 11.23
C LEU A 282 -1.18 -13.55 10.90
N MET A 283 -2.25 -13.08 11.51
CA MET A 283 -3.59 -13.60 11.23
C MET A 283 -4.06 -13.24 9.82
N GLY A 284 -3.74 -12.05 9.32
CA GLY A 284 -4.01 -11.62 7.95
C GLY A 284 -3.29 -12.51 6.93
N PHE A 285 -2.02 -12.86 7.15
CA PHE A 285 -1.31 -13.81 6.30
C PHE A 285 -1.98 -15.18 6.33
N SER A 286 -2.34 -15.66 7.52
CA SER A 286 -2.94 -16.98 7.72
C SER A 286 -4.35 -17.10 7.12
N SER A 287 -5.12 -15.99 7.04
CA SER A 287 -6.46 -15.96 6.45
C SER A 287 -6.46 -15.79 4.93
N GLY A 288 -5.29 -15.54 4.31
CA GLY A 288 -5.16 -15.38 2.86
C GLY A 288 -5.61 -14.01 2.33
N VAL A 289 -5.89 -13.01 3.19
CA VAL A 289 -6.32 -11.68 2.72
C VAL A 289 -5.23 -10.93 1.94
N PHE A 290 -4.00 -11.40 1.98
CA PHE A 290 -2.89 -10.87 1.19
C PHE A 290 -2.67 -11.63 -0.14
N GLU A 291 -3.47 -12.64 -0.46
CA GLU A 291 -3.58 -13.15 -1.81
C GLU A 291 -4.49 -12.21 -2.60
N VAL A 292 -3.90 -11.43 -3.51
CA VAL A 292 -4.65 -10.50 -4.35
C VAL A 292 -4.75 -11.02 -5.78
N SER A 293 -5.73 -10.50 -6.51
CA SER A 293 -5.98 -10.84 -7.89
C SER A 293 -4.93 -10.25 -8.85
N ASP A 294 -5.04 -10.54 -10.14
CA ASP A 294 -4.04 -10.27 -11.17
C ASP A 294 -4.58 -9.45 -12.36
N GLU A 295 -5.58 -8.58 -12.11
CA GLU A 295 -6.25 -7.83 -13.19
C GLU A 295 -5.25 -7.07 -14.06
N TRP A 296 -4.31 -6.35 -13.45
CA TRP A 296 -3.33 -5.58 -14.22
C TRP A 296 -2.29 -6.45 -14.92
N ASN A 297 -2.00 -7.65 -14.41
CA ASN A 297 -1.15 -8.61 -15.15
C ASN A 297 -1.85 -9.07 -16.45
N ARG A 298 -3.17 -9.30 -16.39
CA ARG A 298 -3.97 -9.71 -17.56
C ARG A 298 -4.23 -8.56 -18.55
N LEU A 299 -4.46 -7.33 -18.04
CA LEU A 299 -4.65 -6.15 -18.87
C LEU A 299 -3.38 -5.70 -19.58
N LEU A 300 -2.22 -5.98 -19.00
CA LEU A 300 -0.91 -5.60 -19.53
C LEU A 300 -0.01 -6.83 -19.70
N PRO A 301 -0.33 -7.75 -20.64
CA PRO A 301 0.38 -9.03 -20.76
C PRO A 301 1.86 -8.87 -21.15
N ASP A 302 2.22 -7.76 -21.76
CA ASP A 302 3.60 -7.44 -22.14
C ASP A 302 4.40 -6.78 -21.01
N TYR A 303 3.73 -6.29 -19.97
CA TYR A 303 4.41 -5.72 -18.81
C TYR A 303 5.00 -6.84 -17.96
N LYS A 304 6.30 -6.75 -17.69
CA LYS A 304 7.00 -7.74 -16.86
C LYS A 304 7.10 -7.23 -15.42
N PHE A 305 6.20 -7.74 -14.59
CA PHE A 305 6.29 -7.47 -13.15
C PHE A 305 7.60 -8.02 -12.59
N THR A 306 8.19 -7.26 -11.71
CA THR A 306 9.44 -7.63 -11.04
C THR A 306 9.22 -8.86 -10.18
N GLN A 307 9.97 -9.90 -10.46
CA GLN A 307 9.89 -11.13 -9.67
C GLN A 307 10.57 -10.92 -8.31
N PRO A 308 9.94 -11.38 -7.20
CA PRO A 308 10.48 -11.21 -5.85
C PRO A 308 11.92 -11.75 -5.70
N GLU A 309 12.22 -12.89 -6.32
CA GLU A 309 13.54 -13.49 -6.27
C GLU A 309 14.60 -12.60 -6.94
N ASP A 310 14.32 -12.09 -8.13
CA ASP A 310 15.27 -11.25 -8.89
C ASP A 310 15.55 -9.94 -8.13
N PHE A 311 14.47 -9.32 -7.59
CA PHE A 311 14.58 -8.10 -6.80
C PHE A 311 15.42 -8.31 -5.54
N LEU A 312 15.07 -9.33 -4.76
CA LEU A 312 15.73 -9.59 -3.47
C LEU A 312 17.17 -10.06 -3.63
N THR A 313 17.46 -10.84 -4.68
CA THR A 313 18.84 -11.26 -4.97
C THR A 313 19.73 -10.06 -5.25
N LYS A 314 19.28 -9.12 -6.08
CA LYS A 314 20.02 -7.88 -6.37
C LYS A 314 20.15 -7.01 -5.11
N ALA A 315 19.03 -6.79 -4.39
CA ALA A 315 19.03 -5.93 -3.22
C ALA A 315 19.98 -6.44 -2.14
N TRP A 316 19.92 -7.72 -1.81
CA TRP A 316 20.78 -8.30 -0.78
C TRP A 316 22.23 -8.39 -1.19
N ALA A 317 22.54 -8.56 -2.48
CA ALA A 317 23.93 -8.49 -2.97
C ALA A 317 24.55 -7.10 -2.72
N GLU A 318 23.80 -6.03 -2.96
CA GLU A 318 24.27 -4.66 -2.69
C GLU A 318 24.37 -4.37 -1.18
N ILE A 319 23.38 -4.82 -0.39
CA ILE A 319 23.39 -4.67 1.06
C ILE A 319 24.58 -5.41 1.68
N ASP A 320 24.85 -6.65 1.27
CA ASP A 320 25.99 -7.44 1.74
C ASP A 320 27.35 -6.86 1.31
N ALA A 321 27.36 -6.09 0.21
CA ALA A 321 28.52 -5.31 -0.21
C ALA A 321 28.67 -3.98 0.57
N GLY A 322 27.78 -3.68 1.53
CA GLY A 322 27.86 -2.53 2.43
C GLY A 322 26.92 -1.37 2.10
N ALA A 323 26.00 -1.52 1.15
CA ALA A 323 25.01 -0.49 0.88
C ALA A 323 24.01 -0.35 2.05
N THR A 324 23.70 0.88 2.45
CA THR A 324 22.67 1.20 3.45
C THR A 324 21.31 1.49 2.82
N GLU A 325 21.31 1.86 1.56
CA GLU A 325 20.13 2.05 0.70
C GLU A 325 20.41 1.39 -0.65
N VAL A 326 19.40 0.79 -1.23
CA VAL A 326 19.47 0.11 -2.53
C VAL A 326 18.51 0.78 -3.49
N SER A 327 18.99 1.17 -4.67
CA SER A 327 18.18 1.73 -5.74
C SER A 327 18.10 0.73 -6.88
N ILE A 328 17.11 -0.15 -6.85
CA ILE A 328 16.88 -1.11 -7.92
C ILE A 328 15.98 -0.45 -8.95
N GLU A 329 16.54 -0.18 -10.13
CA GLU A 329 15.73 0.13 -11.29
C GLU A 329 15.01 -1.15 -11.73
N VAL A 330 13.70 -1.07 -11.76
CA VAL A 330 12.76 -2.16 -12.04
C VAL A 330 12.16 -1.95 -13.42
#